data_c9a65ac729e2b73a1e53cc650f65e707
#
_entry.id   c9a65ac729e2b73a1e53cc650f65e707
#
_cell.length_a   1.000
_cell.length_b   1.000
_cell.length_c   1.000
_cell.angle_alpha   90.00
_cell.angle_beta   90.00
_cell.angle_gamma   90.00
#
_symmetry.space_group_name_H-M   'P 1'
#
loop_
_entity.id
_entity.type
_entity.pdbx_description
1 polymer ?
#
loop_
_entity_poly.entity_id
_entity_poly.type
_entity_poly.pdbx_seq_one_letter_code
_entity_poly.pdbx_strand_id
1 'polypeptide(L)'
;MIKVLFLFPKSVDLKTVDDLLANQLVPMVKQVQGFRAIQVNDGDIRSPGGPPPYTKVVEISFDSFDEMMEILQSQKSRSANEFLKSLGTLILLYDVREP
;
A
#
# COMPACT_ATOMS: atom_id res chain seq x y z
N MET A 1 -3.49 3.39 15.94
CA MET A 1 -3.30 2.57 14.73
C MET A 1 -2.91 3.44 13.57
N ILE A 2 -1.90 3.03 12.84
CA ILE A 2 -1.47 3.75 11.64
C ILE A 2 -1.90 3.00 10.39
N LYS A 3 -2.26 3.73 9.33
CA LYS A 3 -2.56 3.19 8.01
C LYS A 3 -1.56 3.66 6.98
N VAL A 4 -1.20 2.75 6.08
CA VAL A 4 -0.41 3.03 4.89
C VAL A 4 -1.30 2.80 3.68
N LEU A 5 -1.41 3.82 2.83
CA LEU A 5 -2.25 3.76 1.64
C LEU A 5 -1.36 3.85 0.41
N PHE A 6 -1.47 2.86 -0.46
CA PHE A 6 -0.84 2.89 -1.78
C PHE A 6 -1.89 3.12 -2.85
N LEU A 7 -1.70 4.15 -3.65
CA LEU A 7 -2.58 4.45 -4.79
C LEU A 7 -1.80 4.27 -6.08
N PHE A 8 -2.23 3.31 -6.89
CA PHE A 8 -1.58 2.98 -8.16
C PHE A 8 -2.30 3.69 -9.31
N PRO A 9 -1.56 4.43 -10.17
CA PRO A 9 -2.18 5.18 -11.26
C PRO A 9 -2.68 4.27 -12.37
N LYS A 10 -3.54 4.81 -13.24
CA LYS A 10 -4.10 4.09 -14.38
C LYS A 10 -3.05 3.58 -15.37
N SER A 11 -1.90 4.24 -15.42
CA SER A 11 -0.82 3.87 -16.33
C SER A 11 -0.13 2.56 -15.96
N VAL A 12 -0.35 2.04 -14.74
CA VAL A 12 0.29 0.82 -14.27
C VAL A 12 -0.53 -0.38 -14.71
N ASP A 13 0.16 -1.41 -15.23
CA ASP A 13 -0.44 -2.69 -15.55
C ASP A 13 -0.91 -3.40 -14.27
N LEU A 14 -2.19 -3.75 -14.21
CA LEU A 14 -2.79 -4.39 -13.04
C LEU A 14 -2.15 -5.73 -12.71
N LYS A 15 -1.71 -6.48 -13.71
CA LYS A 15 -1.01 -7.74 -13.48
C LYS A 15 0.31 -7.51 -12.76
N THR A 16 1.05 -6.49 -13.13
CA THR A 16 2.30 -6.11 -12.46
C THR A 16 2.05 -5.79 -11.00
N VAL A 17 0.99 -5.03 -10.71
CA VAL A 17 0.61 -4.67 -9.34
C VAL A 17 0.21 -5.91 -8.55
N ASP A 18 -0.63 -6.77 -9.11
CA ASP A 18 -1.07 -8.00 -8.45
C ASP A 18 0.10 -8.94 -8.14
N ASP A 19 1.04 -9.08 -9.07
CA ASP A 19 2.25 -9.88 -8.85
C ASP A 19 3.13 -9.28 -7.74
N LEU A 20 3.30 -7.95 -7.73
CA LEU A 20 4.03 -7.25 -6.67
C LEU A 20 3.39 -7.49 -5.30
N LEU A 21 2.07 -7.37 -5.21
CA LEU A 21 1.32 -7.60 -3.99
C LEU A 21 1.51 -9.03 -3.48
N ALA A 22 1.25 -10.02 -4.33
CA ALA A 22 1.28 -11.42 -3.95
C ALA A 22 2.69 -11.92 -3.61
N ASN A 23 3.70 -11.49 -4.34
CA ASN A 23 5.05 -12.05 -4.25
C ASN A 23 5.99 -11.27 -3.34
N GLN A 24 5.72 -9.99 -3.10
CA GLN A 24 6.61 -9.13 -2.33
C GLN A 24 5.92 -8.44 -1.16
N LEU A 25 4.89 -7.64 -1.41
CA LEU A 25 4.31 -6.76 -0.39
C LEU A 25 3.57 -7.54 0.70
N VAL A 26 2.68 -8.46 0.32
CA VAL A 26 1.89 -9.23 1.29
C VAL A 26 2.79 -10.09 2.19
N PRO A 27 3.73 -10.89 1.67
CA PRO A 27 4.63 -11.66 2.54
C PRO A 27 5.47 -10.77 3.46
N MET A 28 5.93 -9.63 2.97
CA MET A 28 6.78 -8.72 3.73
C MET A 28 6.02 -8.10 4.91
N VAL A 29 4.83 -7.55 4.68
CA VAL A 29 4.09 -6.86 5.74
C VAL A 29 3.53 -7.82 6.78
N LYS A 30 3.20 -9.04 6.40
CA LYS A 30 2.69 -10.05 7.35
C LYS A 30 3.73 -10.48 8.38
N GLN A 31 5.00 -10.27 8.12
CA GLN A 31 6.09 -10.58 9.05
C GLN A 31 6.33 -9.48 10.07
N VAL A 32 5.72 -8.32 9.89
CA VAL A 32 5.93 -7.19 10.81
C VAL A 32 5.15 -7.42 12.09
N GLN A 33 5.82 -7.29 13.22
CA GLN A 33 5.14 -7.23 14.50
C GLN A 33 4.20 -6.03 14.52
N GLY A 34 2.96 -6.25 14.93
CA GLY A 34 1.95 -5.17 14.91
C GLY A 34 1.17 -5.05 13.61
N PHE A 35 1.45 -5.90 12.61
CA PHE A 35 0.62 -5.98 11.41
C PHE A 35 -0.80 -6.40 11.79
N ARG A 36 -1.81 -5.70 11.27
CA ARG A 36 -3.21 -6.01 11.53
C ARG A 36 -3.95 -6.50 10.31
N ALA A 37 -3.88 -5.76 9.20
CA ALA A 37 -4.67 -6.08 8.02
C ALA A 37 -4.05 -5.49 6.77
N ILE A 38 -4.29 -6.15 5.65
CA ILE A 38 -4.05 -5.62 4.32
C ILE A 38 -5.32 -5.82 3.50
N GLN A 39 -5.79 -4.76 2.85
CA GLN A 39 -7.00 -4.77 2.05
C GLN A 39 -6.74 -4.10 0.72
N VAL A 40 -7.40 -4.59 -0.32
CA VAL A 40 -7.33 -4.03 -1.66
C VAL A 40 -8.75 -3.78 -2.17
N ASN A 41 -8.89 -2.86 -3.14
CA ASN A 41 -10.20 -2.63 -3.75
C ASN A 41 -10.66 -3.87 -4.52
N ASP A 42 -11.94 -4.17 -4.42
CA ASP A 42 -12.61 -5.20 -5.19
C ASP A 42 -13.34 -4.52 -6.35
N GLY A 43 -12.85 -4.77 -7.57
CA GLY A 43 -13.38 -4.11 -8.76
C GLY A 43 -12.91 -2.66 -8.93
N ASP A 44 -13.65 -1.91 -9.72
CA ASP A 44 -13.29 -0.55 -10.09
C ASP A 44 -13.42 0.44 -8.93
N ILE A 45 -12.48 1.39 -8.85
CA ILE A 45 -12.62 2.54 -7.97
C ILE A 45 -13.60 3.51 -8.61
N ARG A 46 -14.57 3.98 -7.82
CA ARG A 46 -15.62 4.89 -8.29
C ARG A 46 -15.43 6.28 -7.70
N SER A 47 -15.70 7.28 -8.51
CA SER A 47 -15.67 8.68 -8.09
C SER A 47 -16.88 9.42 -8.65
N PRO A 48 -17.62 10.18 -7.82
CA PRO A 48 -18.77 10.96 -8.30
C PRO A 48 -18.42 12.02 -9.36
N GLY A 49 -17.19 12.53 -9.33
CA GLY A 49 -16.74 13.58 -10.25
C GLY A 49 -16.17 13.09 -11.57
N GLY A 50 -16.29 11.80 -11.88
CA GLY A 50 -15.73 11.18 -13.09
C GLY A 50 -14.72 10.09 -12.78
N PRO A 51 -14.07 9.52 -13.80
CA PRO A 51 -13.09 8.45 -13.57
C PRO A 51 -11.93 8.93 -12.71
N PRO A 52 -11.59 8.22 -11.61
CA PRO A 52 -10.44 8.61 -10.80
C PRO A 52 -9.11 8.32 -11.53
N PRO A 53 -8.03 9.01 -11.15
CA PRO A 53 -6.72 8.79 -11.77
C PRO A 53 -6.02 7.51 -11.29
N TYR A 54 -6.64 6.76 -10.39
CA TYR A 54 -6.08 5.56 -9.79
C TYR A 54 -6.96 4.35 -10.09
N THR A 55 -6.34 3.17 -10.24
CA THR A 55 -7.05 1.92 -10.51
C THR A 55 -6.92 0.89 -9.40
N LYS A 56 -5.95 1.05 -8.50
CA LYS A 56 -5.73 0.14 -7.39
C LYS A 56 -5.43 0.91 -6.12
N VAL A 57 -6.09 0.52 -5.03
CA VAL A 57 -5.85 1.03 -3.67
C VAL A 57 -5.46 -0.14 -2.80
N VAL A 58 -4.32 -0.02 -2.12
CA VAL A 58 -3.87 -0.99 -1.11
C VAL A 58 -3.82 -0.28 0.22
N GLU A 59 -4.49 -0.81 1.23
CA GLU A 59 -4.57 -0.24 2.56
C GLU A 59 -4.00 -1.23 3.55
N ILE A 60 -2.96 -0.83 4.28
CA ILE A 60 -2.29 -1.67 5.28
C ILE A 60 -2.40 -1.01 6.64
N SER A 61 -2.79 -1.80 7.66
CA SER A 61 -2.94 -1.30 9.02
C SER A 61 -1.90 -1.94 9.94
N PHE A 62 -1.28 -1.11 10.79
CA PHE A 62 -0.33 -1.51 11.82
C PHE A 62 -0.75 -0.92 13.16
N ASP A 63 -0.29 -1.54 14.27
CA ASP A 63 -0.60 -1.07 15.62
C ASP A 63 0.00 0.31 15.89
N SER A 64 1.24 0.54 15.48
CA SER A 64 1.94 1.78 15.75
C SER A 64 2.86 2.20 14.61
N PHE A 65 3.19 3.49 14.60
CA PHE A 65 4.14 4.06 13.65
C PHE A 65 5.54 3.43 13.79
N ASP A 66 5.98 3.18 15.04
CA ASP A 66 7.31 2.64 15.29
C ASP A 66 7.48 1.23 14.69
N GLU A 67 6.47 0.38 14.84
CA GLU A 67 6.49 -0.97 14.26
C GLU A 67 6.51 -0.93 12.74
N MET A 68 5.75 -0.02 12.13
CA MET A 68 5.76 0.19 10.69
C MET A 68 7.15 0.66 10.22
N MET A 69 7.78 1.56 10.96
CA MET A 69 9.08 2.11 10.59
C MET A 69 10.21 1.08 10.58
N GLU A 70 10.13 0.04 11.41
CA GLU A 70 11.11 -1.03 11.38
C GLU A 70 11.19 -1.70 10.01
N ILE A 71 10.05 -1.95 9.37
CA ILE A 71 10.04 -2.55 8.05
C ILE A 71 10.48 -1.57 6.97
N LEU A 72 10.08 -0.30 7.09
CA LEU A 72 10.45 0.72 6.10
C LEU A 72 11.96 0.98 6.03
N GLN A 73 12.67 0.70 7.12
CA GLN A 73 14.11 0.84 7.19
C GLN A 73 14.87 -0.41 6.71
N SER A 74 14.18 -1.51 6.47
CA SER A 74 14.80 -2.74 5.97
C SER A 74 15.26 -2.56 4.52
N GLN A 75 16.28 -3.31 4.14
CA GLN A 75 16.84 -3.25 2.77
C GLN A 75 15.82 -3.74 1.73
N LYS A 76 15.06 -4.76 2.06
CA LYS A 76 13.97 -5.28 1.20
C LYS A 76 12.91 -4.21 0.95
N SER A 77 12.57 -3.46 2.00
CA SER A 77 11.59 -2.39 1.90
C SER A 77 12.07 -1.23 1.03
N ARG A 78 13.37 -0.89 1.09
CA ARG A 78 13.93 0.17 0.26
C ARG A 78 13.82 -0.16 -1.23
N SER A 79 14.13 -1.39 -1.63
CA SER A 79 13.99 -1.84 -3.01
C SER A 79 12.53 -1.82 -3.45
N ALA A 80 11.63 -2.27 -2.60
CA ALA A 80 10.20 -2.23 -2.87
C ALA A 80 9.69 -0.79 -3.02
N ASN A 81 10.12 0.12 -2.15
CA ASN A 81 9.74 1.53 -2.21
C ASN A 81 10.24 2.21 -3.50
N GLU A 82 11.47 1.94 -3.91
CA GLU A 82 12.01 2.46 -5.16
C GLU A 82 11.21 1.96 -6.36
N PHE A 83 10.86 0.68 -6.38
CA PHE A 83 10.03 0.11 -7.43
C PHE A 83 8.65 0.77 -7.46
N LEU A 84 8.00 0.92 -6.30
CA LEU A 84 6.71 1.59 -6.20
C LEU A 84 6.76 3.03 -6.72
N LYS A 85 7.81 3.77 -6.37
CA LYS A 85 8.00 5.13 -6.88
C LYS A 85 8.17 5.15 -8.39
N SER A 86 8.87 4.17 -8.96
CA SER A 86 9.05 4.08 -10.41
C SER A 86 7.75 3.86 -11.16
N LEU A 87 6.75 3.28 -10.51
CA LEU A 87 5.40 3.07 -11.06
C LEU A 87 4.51 4.31 -10.93
N GLY A 88 4.97 5.37 -10.27
CA GLY A 88 4.16 6.55 -10.00
C GLY A 88 3.17 6.38 -8.85
N THR A 89 3.42 5.42 -7.98
CA THR A 89 2.55 5.13 -6.83
C THR A 89 2.57 6.27 -5.83
N LEU A 90 1.38 6.71 -5.40
CA LEU A 90 1.24 7.65 -4.29
C LEU A 90 1.14 6.86 -2.99
N ILE A 91 2.00 7.19 -2.02
CA ILE A 91 2.05 6.53 -0.72
C ILE A 91 1.68 7.56 0.34
N LEU A 92 0.65 7.25 1.12
CA LEU A 92 0.16 8.11 2.21
C LEU A 92 0.24 7.33 3.53
N LEU A 93 0.63 8.04 4.58
CA LEU A 93 0.77 7.49 5.93
C LEU A 93 -0.04 8.39 6.87
N TYR A 94 -0.91 7.80 7.68
CA TYR A 94 -1.73 8.59 8.59
C TYR A 94 -2.22 7.74 9.77
N ASP A 95 -2.34 8.40 10.92
CA ASP A 95 -2.98 7.80 12.08
C ASP A 95 -4.50 7.87 11.93
N VAL A 96 -5.19 6.87 12.45
CA VAL A 96 -6.65 6.84 12.43
C VAL A 96 -7.19 6.92 13.85
N ARG A 97 -8.31 7.59 13.98
CA ARG A 97 -9.08 7.69 15.22
C ARG A 97 -10.56 7.70 14.89
N GLU A 98 -11.39 7.36 15.86
CA GLU A 98 -12.83 7.57 15.73
C GLU A 98 -13.14 9.07 15.91
N PRO A 99 -14.01 9.64 15.05
CA PRO A 99 -14.40 11.05 15.15
C PRO A 99 -15.24 11.34 16.41
#